data_8249f11e41f6dc33a7f9628b404bf25a
#
_entry.id   8249f11e41f6dc33a7f9628b404bf25a
#
_cell.length_a   1.000
_cell.length_b   1.000
_cell.length_c   1.000
_cell.angle_alpha   90.00
_cell.angle_beta   90.00
_cell.angle_gamma   90.00
#
_symmetry.space_group_name_H-M   'P 1'
#
loop_
_entity.id
_entity.type
_entity.pdbx_description
1 polymer ?
#
loop_
_entity_poly.entity_id
_entity_poly.type
_entity_poly.pdbx_seq_one_letter_code
_entity_poly.pdbx_strand_id
1 'polypeptide(L)'
;MQIRRAKPGDVDDVVSLVESAYRGESSRVGWTTEADLLDGQRTDPDEVVSVLDDLIVAEDDSGLVGCCTLIPRDGHAYFGMFAVRPGLQGGGVGSQLLAEAERLAAEHGAGHVEMTVISTRTELIDFYLRRGYVDTGETRPFPYGDDRFGRPRRDDLAFTVLVKQL
;
A
#
# COMPACT_ATOMS: atom_id res chain seq x y z
N MET A 1 12.35 -11.36 -10.96
CA MET A 1 11.28 -10.38 -10.63
C MET A 1 11.54 -9.10 -11.40
N GLN A 2 10.52 -8.56 -12.03
CA GLN A 2 10.57 -7.29 -12.76
C GLN A 2 9.61 -6.29 -12.10
N ILE A 3 10.05 -5.04 -11.93
CA ILE A 3 9.19 -3.94 -11.47
C ILE A 3 8.93 -3.01 -12.66
N ARG A 4 7.67 -2.66 -12.89
CA ARG A 4 7.23 -1.83 -14.01
C ARG A 4 5.96 -1.04 -13.68
N ARG A 5 5.63 -0.07 -14.52
CA ARG A 5 4.31 0.57 -14.49
C ARG A 5 3.22 -0.43 -14.84
N ALA A 6 2.06 -0.29 -14.22
CA ALA A 6 0.91 -1.11 -14.54
C ALA A 6 0.33 -0.78 -15.92
N LYS A 7 -0.39 -1.74 -16.49
CA LYS A 7 -1.09 -1.62 -17.78
C LYS A 7 -2.58 -1.90 -17.56
N PRO A 8 -3.46 -1.48 -18.47
CA PRO A 8 -4.90 -1.76 -18.34
C PRO A 8 -5.24 -3.24 -18.15
N GLY A 9 -4.47 -4.16 -18.72
CA GLY A 9 -4.65 -5.60 -18.56
C GLY A 9 -4.28 -6.15 -17.18
N ASP A 10 -3.64 -5.35 -16.31
CA ASP A 10 -3.26 -5.78 -14.96
C ASP A 10 -4.37 -5.53 -13.91
N VAL A 11 -5.45 -4.82 -14.26
CA VAL A 11 -6.45 -4.33 -13.29
C VAL A 11 -7.03 -5.46 -12.42
N ASP A 12 -7.49 -6.54 -13.04
CA ASP A 12 -8.11 -7.65 -12.31
C ASP A 12 -7.10 -8.38 -11.41
N ASP A 13 -5.88 -8.54 -11.87
CA ASP A 13 -4.80 -9.17 -11.09
C ASP A 13 -4.39 -8.27 -9.91
N VAL A 14 -4.37 -6.96 -10.08
CA VAL A 14 -4.10 -6.00 -8.99
C VAL A 14 -5.22 -6.06 -7.95
N VAL A 15 -6.48 -6.05 -8.36
CA VAL A 15 -7.63 -6.18 -7.43
C VAL A 15 -7.48 -7.47 -6.61
N SER A 16 -7.24 -8.60 -7.26
CA SER A 16 -7.07 -9.89 -6.59
C SER A 16 -5.90 -9.88 -5.63
N LEU A 17 -4.77 -9.29 -6.03
CA LEU A 17 -3.57 -9.19 -5.20
C LEU A 17 -3.84 -8.37 -3.94
N VAL A 18 -4.43 -7.18 -4.07
CA VAL A 18 -4.73 -6.28 -2.95
C VAL A 18 -5.73 -6.93 -1.99
N GLU A 19 -6.81 -7.51 -2.51
CA GLU A 19 -7.79 -8.21 -1.67
C GLU A 19 -7.16 -9.38 -0.91
N SER A 20 -6.31 -10.18 -1.56
CA SER A 20 -5.65 -11.32 -0.91
C SER A 20 -4.69 -10.91 0.19
N ALA A 21 -4.06 -9.74 0.08
CA ALA A 21 -3.08 -9.24 1.05
C ALA A 21 -3.72 -8.62 2.29
N TYR A 22 -4.90 -8.01 2.16
CA TYR A 22 -5.49 -7.20 3.24
C TYR A 22 -6.79 -7.74 3.81
N ARG A 23 -7.59 -8.48 3.05
CA ARG A 23 -8.95 -8.88 3.42
C ARG A 23 -9.13 -10.39 3.44
N GLY A 24 -10.07 -10.85 4.29
CA GLY A 24 -10.49 -12.24 4.38
C GLY A 24 -9.43 -13.19 4.92
N GLU A 25 -9.76 -14.48 4.96
CA GLU A 25 -8.91 -15.51 5.54
C GLU A 25 -7.59 -15.72 4.76
N SER A 26 -7.60 -15.53 3.43
CA SER A 26 -6.38 -15.66 2.63
C SER A 26 -5.28 -14.67 3.03
N SER A 27 -5.66 -13.49 3.52
CA SER A 27 -4.71 -12.47 3.97
C SER A 27 -3.98 -12.84 5.27
N ARG A 28 -4.54 -13.74 6.08
CA ARG A 28 -3.99 -14.14 7.39
C ARG A 28 -2.68 -14.93 7.28
N VAL A 29 -2.36 -15.45 6.10
CA VAL A 29 -1.06 -16.08 5.83
C VAL A 29 0.08 -15.06 5.90
N GLY A 30 -0.20 -13.80 5.58
CA GLY A 30 0.76 -12.70 5.63
C GLY A 30 0.61 -11.84 6.89
N TRP A 31 1.56 -10.93 7.10
CA TRP A 31 1.57 -10.02 8.25
C TRP A 31 0.93 -8.64 7.94
N THR A 32 0.53 -8.39 6.68
CA THR A 32 -0.12 -7.12 6.29
C THR A 32 -1.64 -7.16 6.38
N THR A 33 -2.22 -8.28 6.82
CA THR A 33 -3.67 -8.46 6.92
C THR A 33 -4.34 -7.37 7.76
N GLU A 34 -5.51 -6.93 7.33
CA GLU A 34 -6.44 -6.08 8.08
C GLU A 34 -7.72 -6.81 8.46
N ALA A 35 -7.75 -8.14 8.33
CA ALA A 35 -8.97 -8.95 8.50
C ALA A 35 -9.62 -8.80 9.88
N ASP A 36 -8.84 -8.51 10.93
CA ASP A 36 -9.36 -8.27 12.28
C ASP A 36 -9.83 -6.82 12.51
N LEU A 37 -9.50 -5.90 11.60
CA LEU A 37 -9.81 -4.47 11.71
C LEU A 37 -10.96 -4.06 10.80
N LEU A 38 -11.03 -4.65 9.60
CA LEU A 38 -11.94 -4.27 8.53
C LEU A 38 -12.53 -5.48 7.82
N ASP A 39 -13.82 -5.44 7.57
CA ASP A 39 -14.53 -6.32 6.66
C ASP A 39 -14.78 -5.63 5.32
N GLY A 40 -15.30 -6.37 4.34
CA GLY A 40 -15.62 -5.86 3.03
C GLY A 40 -14.39 -5.76 2.12
N GLN A 41 -14.54 -5.06 1.02
CA GLN A 41 -13.48 -4.91 0.03
C GLN A 41 -12.44 -3.88 0.45
N ARG A 42 -11.18 -4.07 -0.01
CA ARG A 42 -10.11 -3.09 0.09
C ARG A 42 -10.07 -2.19 -1.13
N THR A 43 -10.36 -2.75 -2.29
CA THR A 43 -10.36 -2.04 -3.58
C THR A 43 -11.35 -2.68 -4.55
N ASP A 44 -11.54 -2.07 -5.69
CA ASP A 44 -12.34 -2.56 -6.81
C ASP A 44 -11.70 -2.15 -8.16
N PRO A 45 -12.18 -2.69 -9.30
CA PRO A 45 -11.61 -2.35 -10.61
C PRO A 45 -11.66 -0.86 -10.94
N ASP A 46 -12.72 -0.14 -10.56
CA ASP A 46 -12.86 1.28 -10.86
C ASP A 46 -11.82 2.11 -10.09
N GLU A 47 -11.56 1.77 -8.82
CA GLU A 47 -10.51 2.41 -8.03
C GLU A 47 -9.13 2.17 -8.66
N VAL A 48 -8.82 0.93 -9.05
CA VAL A 48 -7.54 0.59 -9.69
C VAL A 48 -7.37 1.35 -11.00
N VAL A 49 -8.41 1.42 -11.84
CA VAL A 49 -8.37 2.20 -13.09
C VAL A 49 -8.11 3.67 -12.81
N SER A 50 -8.70 4.23 -11.76
CA SER A 50 -8.53 5.66 -11.41
C SER A 50 -7.10 6.05 -11.05
N VAL A 51 -6.27 5.08 -10.62
CA VAL A 51 -4.87 5.31 -10.23
C VAL A 51 -3.86 4.58 -11.13
N LEU A 52 -4.31 4.08 -12.28
CA LEU A 52 -3.50 3.22 -13.14
C LEU A 52 -2.17 3.85 -13.57
N ASP A 53 -2.18 5.15 -13.87
CA ASP A 53 -0.98 5.89 -14.30
C ASP A 53 0.06 6.01 -13.18
N ASP A 54 -0.38 5.92 -11.93
CA ASP A 54 0.47 6.03 -10.74
C ASP A 54 0.80 4.67 -10.12
N LEU A 55 0.31 3.58 -10.73
CA LEU A 55 0.43 2.23 -10.20
C LEU A 55 1.70 1.54 -10.70
N ILE A 56 2.45 0.98 -9.75
CA ILE A 56 3.67 0.20 -9.97
C ILE A 56 3.39 -1.24 -9.57
N VAL A 57 3.80 -2.19 -10.39
CA VAL A 57 3.64 -3.61 -10.13
C VAL A 57 4.98 -4.34 -10.16
N ALA A 58 5.09 -5.38 -9.36
CA ALA A 58 6.17 -6.36 -9.39
C ALA A 58 5.61 -7.68 -9.90
N GLU A 59 6.27 -8.28 -10.88
CA GLU A 59 5.88 -9.57 -11.44
C GLU A 59 7.05 -10.53 -11.53
N ASP A 60 6.77 -11.82 -11.42
CA ASP A 60 7.69 -12.90 -11.68
C ASP A 60 7.02 -13.94 -12.60
N ASP A 61 7.63 -15.11 -12.75
CA ASP A 61 7.10 -16.18 -13.62
C ASP A 61 5.71 -16.68 -13.20
N SER A 62 5.29 -16.39 -11.95
CA SER A 62 3.98 -16.78 -11.42
C SER A 62 2.89 -15.70 -11.58
N GLY A 63 3.24 -14.53 -12.14
CA GLY A 63 2.35 -13.38 -12.30
C GLY A 63 2.67 -12.22 -11.36
N LEU A 64 1.67 -11.38 -11.04
CA LEU A 64 1.87 -10.26 -10.14
C LEU A 64 2.11 -10.74 -8.71
N VAL A 65 3.19 -10.26 -8.10
CA VAL A 65 3.60 -10.61 -6.73
C VAL A 65 3.56 -9.43 -5.78
N GLY A 66 3.45 -8.20 -6.29
CA GLY A 66 3.31 -7.01 -5.48
C GLY A 66 2.86 -5.79 -6.29
N CYS A 67 2.36 -4.79 -5.59
CA CYS A 67 2.01 -3.48 -6.19
C CYS A 67 2.10 -2.36 -5.16
N CYS A 68 2.18 -1.13 -5.67
CA CYS A 68 1.98 0.09 -4.90
C CYS A 68 1.56 1.23 -5.82
N THR A 69 0.94 2.27 -5.26
CA THR A 69 0.74 3.54 -5.96
C THR A 69 1.77 4.57 -5.49
N LEU A 70 2.18 5.43 -6.41
CA LEU A 70 3.00 6.60 -6.12
C LEU A 70 2.35 7.81 -6.79
N ILE A 71 1.58 8.56 -6.01
CA ILE A 71 0.76 9.66 -6.51
C ILE A 71 1.50 10.98 -6.30
N PRO A 72 1.80 11.73 -7.38
CA PRO A 72 2.42 13.05 -7.26
C PRO A 72 1.49 14.01 -6.49
N ARG A 73 2.08 14.78 -5.60
CA ARG A 73 1.46 15.89 -4.88
C ARG A 73 2.31 17.15 -5.04
N ASP A 74 1.84 18.26 -4.50
CA ASP A 74 2.62 19.49 -4.49
C ASP A 74 3.86 19.34 -3.59
N GLY A 75 5.04 19.25 -4.20
CA GLY A 75 6.33 19.14 -3.50
C GLY A 75 6.66 17.77 -2.90
N HIS A 76 5.77 16.77 -2.98
CA HIS A 76 6.00 15.44 -2.44
C HIS A 76 5.29 14.36 -3.26
N ALA A 77 5.45 13.12 -2.87
CA ALA A 77 4.71 11.98 -3.44
C ALA A 77 3.99 11.20 -2.32
N TYR A 78 2.80 10.73 -2.62
CA TYR A 78 2.01 9.90 -1.70
C TYR A 78 2.13 8.44 -2.11
N PHE A 79 2.60 7.60 -1.20
CA PHE A 79 2.74 6.16 -1.38
C PHE A 79 1.51 5.45 -0.77
N GLY A 80 0.89 4.57 -1.55
CA GLY A 80 -0.31 3.85 -1.09
C GLY A 80 -0.54 2.55 -1.84
N MET A 81 -1.69 1.92 -1.59
CA MET A 81 -2.11 0.65 -2.21
C MET A 81 -0.97 -0.40 -2.23
N PHE A 82 -0.21 -0.46 -1.14
CA PHE A 82 0.97 -1.31 -1.05
C PHE A 82 0.56 -2.74 -0.66
N ALA A 83 0.79 -3.67 -1.56
CA ALA A 83 0.46 -5.07 -1.34
C ALA A 83 1.58 -5.99 -1.85
N VAL A 84 1.83 -7.04 -1.10
CA VAL A 84 2.70 -8.16 -1.50
C VAL A 84 1.90 -9.44 -1.32
N ARG A 85 2.00 -10.35 -2.28
CA ARG A 85 1.28 -11.64 -2.24
C ARG A 85 1.54 -12.35 -0.91
N PRO A 86 0.50 -12.77 -0.17
CA PRO A 86 0.67 -13.57 1.03
C PRO A 86 1.54 -14.81 0.75
N GLY A 87 2.44 -15.13 1.66
CA GLY A 87 3.44 -16.19 1.48
C GLY A 87 4.75 -15.74 0.84
N LEU A 88 4.78 -14.60 0.13
CA LEU A 88 5.99 -13.98 -0.39
C LEU A 88 6.44 -12.77 0.45
N GLN A 89 5.67 -12.40 1.46
CA GLN A 89 6.03 -11.35 2.40
C GLN A 89 7.27 -11.78 3.21
N GLY A 90 8.19 -10.84 3.42
CA GLY A 90 9.50 -11.15 4.01
C GLY A 90 10.59 -11.54 3.00
N GLY A 91 10.24 -11.82 1.74
CA GLY A 91 11.17 -12.15 0.66
C GLY A 91 11.81 -10.97 -0.08
N GLY A 92 11.60 -9.75 0.38
CA GLY A 92 12.22 -8.54 -0.18
C GLY A 92 11.41 -7.86 -1.29
N VAL A 93 10.30 -8.42 -1.75
CA VAL A 93 9.44 -7.81 -2.79
C VAL A 93 8.98 -6.42 -2.37
N GLY A 94 8.45 -6.29 -1.15
CA GLY A 94 7.98 -5.01 -0.62
C GLY A 94 9.09 -3.97 -0.50
N SER A 95 10.27 -4.37 -0.06
CA SER A 95 11.43 -3.46 0.05
C SER A 95 11.89 -2.95 -1.31
N GLN A 96 11.86 -3.80 -2.33
CA GLN A 96 12.23 -3.41 -3.70
C GLN A 96 11.19 -2.48 -4.33
N LEU A 97 9.88 -2.74 -4.11
CA LEU A 97 8.82 -1.85 -4.56
C LEU A 97 8.93 -0.47 -3.91
N LEU A 98 9.16 -0.42 -2.60
CA LEU A 98 9.31 0.83 -1.87
C LEU A 98 10.53 1.61 -2.36
N ALA A 99 11.67 0.95 -2.55
CA ALA A 99 12.90 1.57 -3.07
C ALA A 99 12.69 2.13 -4.49
N GLU A 100 11.99 1.42 -5.35
CA GLU A 100 11.68 1.90 -6.70
C GLU A 100 10.72 3.10 -6.67
N ALA A 101 9.72 3.08 -5.80
CA ALA A 101 8.82 4.22 -5.61
C ALA A 101 9.58 5.46 -5.13
N GLU A 102 10.50 5.32 -4.16
CA GLU A 102 11.34 6.40 -3.67
C GLU A 102 12.25 6.96 -4.79
N ARG A 103 12.85 6.08 -5.58
CA ARG A 103 13.68 6.47 -6.71
C ARG A 103 12.89 7.30 -7.73
N LEU A 104 11.70 6.84 -8.10
CA LEU A 104 10.81 7.55 -9.02
C LEU A 104 10.34 8.90 -8.45
N ALA A 105 10.01 8.93 -7.16
CA ALA A 105 9.63 10.18 -6.50
C ALA A 105 10.74 11.22 -6.57
N ALA A 106 11.99 10.83 -6.28
CA ALA A 106 13.15 11.70 -6.38
C ALA A 106 13.40 12.19 -7.81
N GLU A 107 13.30 11.30 -8.81
CA GLU A 107 13.43 11.66 -10.22
C GLU A 107 12.40 12.69 -10.68
N HIS A 108 11.18 12.63 -10.13
CA HIS A 108 10.12 13.60 -10.41
C HIS A 108 10.20 14.88 -9.55
N GLY A 109 11.24 15.02 -8.74
CA GLY A 109 11.50 16.24 -7.97
C GLY A 109 10.73 16.31 -6.63
N ALA A 110 10.17 15.22 -6.14
CA ALA A 110 9.55 15.20 -4.83
C ALA A 110 10.60 15.38 -3.72
N GLY A 111 10.30 16.21 -2.73
CA GLY A 111 11.19 16.44 -1.59
C GLY A 111 11.06 15.35 -0.52
N HIS A 112 9.93 14.68 -0.46
CA HIS A 112 9.68 13.58 0.48
C HIS A 112 8.59 12.64 -0.04
N VAL A 113 8.52 11.46 0.55
CA VAL A 113 7.43 10.50 0.39
C VAL A 113 6.60 10.47 1.68
N GLU A 114 5.29 10.58 1.52
CA GLU A 114 4.31 10.49 2.60
C GLU A 114 3.46 9.24 2.45
N MET A 115 3.07 8.64 3.58
CA MET A 115 2.09 7.58 3.62
C MET A 115 1.26 7.63 4.90
N THR A 116 0.10 6.97 4.87
CA THR A 116 -0.73 6.77 6.05
C THR A 116 -0.88 5.29 6.35
N VAL A 117 -0.80 4.91 7.62
CA VAL A 117 -0.94 3.55 8.11
C VAL A 117 -1.92 3.53 9.27
N ILE A 118 -2.82 2.55 9.32
CA ILE A 118 -3.71 2.39 10.48
C ILE A 118 -2.86 2.26 11.73
N SER A 119 -3.12 3.11 12.72
CA SER A 119 -2.22 3.33 13.88
C SER A 119 -1.99 2.08 14.74
N THR A 120 -2.93 1.13 14.74
CA THR A 120 -2.79 -0.13 15.48
C THR A 120 -1.92 -1.17 14.78
N ARG A 121 -1.52 -0.91 13.53
CA ARG A 121 -0.69 -1.83 12.74
C ARG A 121 0.80 -1.57 13.00
N THR A 122 1.23 -1.87 14.22
CA THR A 122 2.59 -1.57 14.70
C THR A 122 3.67 -2.29 13.91
N GLU A 123 3.45 -3.53 13.48
CA GLU A 123 4.43 -4.28 12.67
C GLU A 123 4.69 -3.62 11.31
N LEU A 124 3.63 -3.10 10.67
CA LEU A 124 3.76 -2.39 9.39
C LEU A 124 4.45 -1.03 9.58
N ILE A 125 4.10 -0.30 10.63
CA ILE A 125 4.78 0.95 10.98
C ILE A 125 6.27 0.68 11.22
N ASP A 126 6.63 -0.34 11.99
CA ASP A 126 8.02 -0.72 12.24
C ASP A 126 8.78 -1.08 10.94
N PHE A 127 8.10 -1.73 9.99
CA PHE A 127 8.66 -2.01 8.67
C PHE A 127 9.12 -0.73 7.98
N TYR A 128 8.29 0.32 7.99
CA TYR A 128 8.63 1.61 7.38
C TYR A 128 9.67 2.38 8.17
N LEU A 129 9.59 2.38 9.51
CA LEU A 129 10.59 3.05 10.35
C LEU A 129 11.99 2.49 10.11
N ARG A 130 12.13 1.17 9.96
CA ARG A 130 13.42 0.53 9.63
C ARG A 130 13.96 0.96 8.26
N ARG A 131 13.13 1.52 7.39
CA ARG A 131 13.52 2.00 6.06
C ARG A 131 13.67 3.52 5.98
N GLY A 132 13.72 4.17 7.13
CA GLY A 132 14.01 5.59 7.24
C GLY A 132 12.80 6.51 7.27
N TYR A 133 11.59 5.97 7.31
CA TYR A 133 10.39 6.77 7.56
C TYR A 133 10.34 7.21 9.01
N VAL A 134 9.75 8.37 9.24
CA VAL A 134 9.58 8.98 10.55
C VAL A 134 8.10 9.16 10.81
N ASP A 135 7.64 8.78 12.02
CA ASP A 135 6.32 9.12 12.49
C ASP A 135 6.27 10.64 12.76
N THR A 136 5.40 11.34 12.04
CA THR A 136 5.30 12.80 12.14
C THR A 136 4.61 13.27 13.39
N GLY A 137 3.95 12.38 14.15
CA GLY A 137 3.05 12.74 15.24
C GLY A 137 1.67 13.21 14.78
N GLU A 138 1.47 13.41 13.49
CA GLU A 138 0.17 13.71 12.90
C GLU A 138 -0.65 12.43 12.79
N THR A 139 -1.94 12.53 13.13
CA THR A 139 -2.93 11.48 12.90
C THR A 139 -4.04 12.01 12.00
N ARG A 140 -4.64 11.12 11.21
CA ARG A 140 -5.81 11.43 10.37
C ARG A 140 -6.95 10.51 10.75
N PRO A 141 -8.22 11.01 10.75
CA PRO A 141 -9.37 10.20 11.11
C PRO A 141 -9.62 9.11 10.07
N PHE A 142 -10.05 7.93 10.54
CA PHE A 142 -10.56 6.88 9.67
C PHE A 142 -11.93 7.31 9.12
N PRO A 143 -12.23 7.11 7.83
CA PRO A 143 -13.48 7.56 7.21
C PRO A 143 -14.64 6.60 7.54
N TYR A 144 -15.10 6.61 8.79
CA TYR A 144 -16.28 5.84 9.20
C TYR A 144 -17.51 6.23 8.39
N GLY A 145 -18.34 5.24 8.03
CA GLY A 145 -19.55 5.46 7.23
C GLY A 145 -19.32 5.43 5.72
N ASP A 146 -18.09 5.24 5.26
CA ASP A 146 -17.75 5.09 3.84
C ASP A 146 -17.21 3.68 3.58
N ASP A 147 -18.05 2.78 3.06
CA ASP A 147 -17.72 1.37 2.83
C ASP A 147 -16.66 1.15 1.74
N ARG A 148 -16.30 2.19 0.96
CA ARG A 148 -15.19 2.12 -0.01
C ARG A 148 -13.86 1.80 0.65
N PHE A 149 -13.70 2.15 1.95
CA PHE A 149 -12.50 1.89 2.75
C PHE A 149 -12.61 0.61 3.58
N GLY A 150 -13.62 -0.21 3.33
CA GLY A 150 -13.97 -1.38 4.11
C GLY A 150 -14.98 -1.07 5.22
N ARG A 151 -15.47 -2.11 5.86
CA ARG A 151 -16.41 -1.99 6.99
C ARG A 151 -15.65 -2.21 8.29
N PRO A 152 -15.45 -1.16 9.12
CA PRO A 152 -14.64 -1.27 10.33
C PRO A 152 -15.27 -2.22 11.35
N ARG A 153 -14.42 -3.03 11.98
CA ARG A 153 -14.77 -3.93 13.09
C ARG A 153 -14.45 -3.31 14.44
N ARG A 154 -13.86 -2.12 14.45
CA ARG A 154 -13.47 -1.35 15.63
C ARG A 154 -13.90 0.10 15.45
N ASP A 155 -14.06 0.83 16.55
CA ASP A 155 -14.43 2.25 16.58
C ASP A 155 -13.26 3.19 16.90
N ASP A 156 -12.06 2.62 17.12
CA ASP A 156 -10.84 3.34 17.52
C ASP A 156 -9.79 3.44 16.39
N LEU A 157 -10.20 3.27 15.14
CA LEU A 157 -9.29 3.34 14.00
C LEU A 157 -8.91 4.78 13.68
N ALA A 158 -7.61 4.99 13.42
CA ALA A 158 -7.04 6.24 12.93
C ALA A 158 -5.82 5.92 12.08
N PHE A 159 -5.36 6.89 11.29
CA PHE A 159 -4.14 6.78 10.51
C PHE A 159 -2.97 7.52 11.16
N THR A 160 -1.82 6.88 11.21
CA THR A 160 -0.53 7.51 11.50
C THR A 160 0.10 7.98 10.20
N VAL A 161 0.61 9.20 10.18
CA VAL A 161 1.28 9.79 9.01
C VAL A 161 2.79 9.59 9.14
N LEU A 162 3.37 8.89 8.17
CA LEU A 162 4.81 8.63 8.07
C LEU A 162 5.39 9.39 6.88
N VAL A 163 6.60 9.92 7.05
CA VAL A 163 7.31 10.70 6.02
C VAL A 163 8.77 10.28 5.95
N LYS A 164 9.32 10.22 4.74
CA LYS A 164 10.75 10.08 4.49
C LYS A 164 11.24 11.18 3.56
N GLN A 165 12.23 11.93 4.01
CA GLN A 165 12.93 12.91 3.16
C GLN A 165 13.77 12.18 2.11
N LEU A 166 13.76 12.69 0.89
CA LEU A 166 14.51 12.13 -0.24
C LEU A 166 15.83 12.88 -0.47
#